data_00b65fa5b6d289836bee5ee2f55ea4d9
#
_entry.id   00b65fa5b6d289836bee5ee2f55ea4d9
#
_cell.length_a   1.000
_cell.length_b   1.000
_cell.length_c   1.000
_cell.angle_alpha   90.00
_cell.angle_beta   90.00
_cell.angle_gamma   90.00
#
_symmetry.space_group_name_H-M   'P 1'
#
loop_
_entity.id
_entity.type
_entity.pdbx_description
1 polymer ?
#
loop_
_entity_poly.entity_id
_entity_poly.type
_entity_poly.pdbx_seq_one_letter_code
_entity_poly.pdbx_strand_id
1 'polypeptide(L)'
;MLVLPTKLTHDEAPACMRMLQQGLKGQTDSSSTVVDATALAQFDSSALAVLLECRRESSALGRGFSVKGLSPRLRELATLYGIAGLLPAAP
;
A
#
# COMPACT_ATOMS: atom_id res chain seq x y z
N MET A 1 7.02 -1.44 9.65
CA MET A 1 5.69 -1.50 9.03
C MET A 1 5.24 -0.11 8.64
N LEU A 2 4.69 0.03 7.45
CA LEU A 2 4.16 1.31 6.97
C LEU A 2 2.64 1.31 7.22
N VAL A 3 2.10 2.44 7.68
CA VAL A 3 0.69 2.53 8.07
C VAL A 3 -0.03 3.53 7.16
N LEU A 4 -1.15 3.10 6.57
CA LEU A 4 -1.98 4.00 5.77
C LEU A 4 -2.89 4.85 6.67
N PRO A 5 -3.23 6.08 6.23
CA PRO A 5 -4.16 6.94 6.97
C PRO A 5 -5.59 6.40 6.91
N THR A 6 -6.49 7.04 7.65
CA THR A 6 -7.91 6.68 7.62
C THR A 6 -8.59 7.10 6.32
N LYS A 7 -8.04 8.12 5.65
CA LYS A 7 -8.58 8.64 4.39
C LYS A 7 -7.46 8.69 3.35
N LEU A 8 -7.71 8.06 2.21
CA LEU A 8 -6.76 8.03 1.09
C LEU A 8 -7.53 8.11 -0.21
N THR A 9 -7.91 9.30 -0.57
CA THR A 9 -8.53 9.62 -1.85
C THR A 9 -7.51 10.35 -2.71
N HIS A 10 -7.95 10.81 -3.89
CA HIS A 10 -7.10 11.53 -4.82
C HIS A 10 -6.35 12.70 -4.15
N ASP A 11 -6.99 13.39 -3.22
CA ASP A 11 -6.38 14.57 -2.58
C ASP A 11 -5.23 14.21 -1.64
N GLU A 12 -5.33 13.07 -0.95
CA GLU A 12 -4.31 12.64 0.01
C GLU A 12 -3.20 11.81 -0.62
N ALA A 13 -3.41 11.30 -1.83
CA ALA A 13 -2.49 10.35 -2.45
C ALA A 13 -1.05 10.88 -2.56
N PRO A 14 -0.78 12.11 -3.03
CA PRO A 14 0.61 12.59 -3.13
C PRO A 14 1.32 12.66 -1.79
N ALA A 15 0.65 13.16 -0.75
CA ALA A 15 1.26 13.25 0.59
C ALA A 15 1.50 11.87 1.18
N CYS A 16 0.54 10.96 1.00
CA CYS A 16 0.68 9.60 1.48
C CYS A 16 1.85 8.89 0.78
N MET A 17 1.99 9.08 -0.53
CA MET A 17 3.08 8.47 -1.28
C MET A 17 4.43 8.95 -0.78
N ARG A 18 4.57 10.26 -0.53
CA ARG A 18 5.82 10.81 0.03
C ARG A 18 6.15 10.19 1.38
N MET A 19 5.15 10.03 2.24
CA MET A 19 5.32 9.42 3.57
C MET A 19 5.80 7.97 3.43
N LEU A 20 5.20 7.20 2.54
CA LEU A 20 5.58 5.80 2.32
C LEU A 20 6.99 5.69 1.74
N GLN A 21 7.36 6.58 0.83
CA GLN A 21 8.71 6.60 0.25
C GLN A 21 9.76 6.88 1.32
N GLN A 22 9.49 7.82 2.23
CA GLN A 22 10.39 8.10 3.34
C GLN A 22 10.50 6.92 4.29
N GLY A 23 9.37 6.25 4.56
CA GLY A 23 9.37 5.07 5.39
C GLY A 23 10.19 3.92 4.79
N LEU A 24 10.10 3.74 3.48
CA LEU A 24 10.89 2.73 2.78
C LEU A 24 12.40 3.02 2.89
N LYS A 25 12.78 4.26 2.74
CA LYS A 25 14.18 4.66 2.84
C LYS A 25 14.73 4.49 4.26
N GLY A 26 13.87 4.62 5.27
CA GLY A 26 14.27 4.47 6.67
C GLY A 26 14.42 3.02 7.12
N GLN A 27 13.91 2.06 6.34
CA GLN A 27 14.02 0.64 6.66
C GLN A 27 15.30 0.08 6.06
N THR A 28 16.31 -0.15 6.90
CA THR A 28 17.63 -0.52 6.42
C THR A 28 17.90 -2.02 6.37
N ASP A 29 17.17 -2.81 7.16
CA ASP A 29 17.43 -4.24 7.33
C ASP A 29 16.22 -5.13 7.12
N SER A 30 15.15 -4.59 6.53
CA SER A 30 13.94 -5.36 6.25
C SER A 30 14.03 -6.00 4.86
N SER A 31 13.78 -7.31 4.79
CA SER A 31 13.67 -8.03 3.52
C SER A 31 12.27 -7.97 2.94
N SER A 32 11.31 -7.41 3.67
CA SER A 32 9.91 -7.38 3.28
C SER A 32 9.25 -6.09 3.74
N THR A 33 8.47 -5.49 2.83
CA THR A 33 7.65 -4.32 3.14
C THR A 33 6.24 -4.77 3.46
N VAL A 34 5.73 -4.39 4.63
CA VAL A 34 4.35 -4.62 5.02
C VAL A 34 3.66 -3.28 5.18
N VAL A 35 2.55 -3.08 4.46
CA VAL A 35 1.71 -1.88 4.57
C VAL A 35 0.46 -2.25 5.35
N ASP A 36 0.21 -1.56 6.46
CA ASP A 36 -0.97 -1.77 7.27
C ASP A 36 -2.10 -0.84 6.79
N ALA A 37 -3.12 -1.43 6.20
CA ALA A 37 -4.29 -0.72 5.69
C ALA A 37 -5.50 -0.83 6.63
N THR A 38 -5.31 -1.31 7.85
CA THR A 38 -6.41 -1.59 8.79
C THR A 38 -7.23 -0.33 9.10
N ALA A 39 -6.58 0.82 9.24
CA ALA A 39 -7.26 2.06 9.60
C ALA A 39 -7.93 2.75 8.41
N LEU A 40 -7.63 2.32 7.18
CA LEU A 40 -8.16 2.96 5.98
C LEU A 40 -9.67 2.74 5.85
N ALA A 41 -10.44 3.83 5.91
CA ALA A 41 -11.90 3.77 5.90
C ALA A 41 -12.52 4.50 4.71
N GLN A 42 -11.91 5.60 4.26
CA GLN A 42 -12.38 6.38 3.11
C GLN A 42 -11.34 6.35 2.01
N PHE A 43 -11.72 5.87 0.83
CA PHE A 43 -10.77 5.70 -0.28
C PHE A 43 -11.49 5.73 -1.62
N ASP A 44 -10.70 5.98 -2.65
CA ASP A 44 -11.09 5.78 -4.05
C ASP A 44 -9.99 4.96 -4.73
N SER A 45 -10.01 4.88 -6.06
CA SER A 45 -9.00 4.10 -6.79
C SER A 45 -7.58 4.64 -6.60
N SER A 46 -7.41 5.87 -6.12
CA SER A 46 -6.08 6.42 -5.81
C SER A 46 -5.37 5.61 -4.72
N ALA A 47 -6.12 5.00 -3.80
CA ALA A 47 -5.52 4.12 -2.78
C ALA A 47 -4.81 2.94 -3.42
N LEU A 48 -5.41 2.34 -4.46
CA LEU A 48 -4.79 1.25 -5.19
C LEU A 48 -3.53 1.71 -5.91
N ALA A 49 -3.57 2.90 -6.51
CA ALA A 49 -2.40 3.46 -7.20
C ALA A 49 -1.23 3.67 -6.23
N VAL A 50 -1.51 4.17 -5.02
CA VAL A 50 -0.49 4.35 -3.99
C VAL A 50 0.12 3.01 -3.58
N LEU A 51 -0.72 2.00 -3.37
CA LEU A 51 -0.23 0.67 -2.99
C LEU A 51 0.63 0.04 -4.09
N LEU A 52 0.23 0.18 -5.35
CA LEU A 52 1.01 -0.35 -6.47
C LEU A 52 2.36 0.36 -6.60
N GLU A 53 2.39 1.66 -6.43
CA GLU A 53 3.64 2.41 -6.47
C GLU A 53 4.56 2.03 -5.31
N CYS A 54 4.01 1.83 -4.13
CA CYS A 54 4.77 1.35 -2.99
C CYS A 54 5.36 -0.04 -3.26
N ARG A 55 4.58 -0.93 -3.88
CA ARG A 55 5.07 -2.24 -4.29
C ARG A 55 6.21 -2.12 -5.29
N ARG A 56 6.06 -1.25 -6.28
CA ARG A 56 7.10 -1.05 -7.31
C ARG A 56 8.41 -0.59 -6.67
N GLU A 57 8.33 0.36 -5.74
CA GLU A 57 9.53 0.87 -5.06
C GLU A 57 10.15 -0.17 -4.13
N SER A 58 9.33 -0.98 -3.46
CA SER A 58 9.82 -2.08 -2.64
C SER A 58 10.60 -3.09 -3.49
N SER A 59 10.06 -3.43 -4.65
CA SER A 59 10.71 -4.34 -5.58
C SER A 59 12.04 -3.77 -6.08
N ALA A 60 12.10 -2.48 -6.34
CA ALA A 60 13.34 -1.83 -6.77
C ALA A 60 14.42 -1.89 -5.69
N LEU A 61 14.03 -1.99 -4.42
CA LEU A 61 14.94 -2.16 -3.30
C LEU A 61 15.24 -3.63 -2.98
N GLY A 62 14.73 -4.55 -3.80
CA GLY A 62 14.91 -5.99 -3.58
C GLY A 62 14.10 -6.55 -2.43
N ARG A 63 13.00 -5.89 -2.04
CA ARG A 63 12.15 -6.29 -0.93
C ARG A 63 10.86 -6.92 -1.41
N GLY A 64 10.31 -7.87 -0.63
CA GLY A 64 8.96 -8.35 -0.82
C GLY A 64 7.95 -7.29 -0.43
N PHE A 65 6.68 -7.50 -0.79
CA PHE A 65 5.60 -6.56 -0.50
C PHE A 65 4.34 -7.32 -0.12
N SER A 66 3.67 -6.86 0.93
CA SER A 66 2.38 -7.40 1.34
C SER A 66 1.56 -6.32 2.04
N VAL A 67 0.24 -6.54 2.13
CA VAL A 67 -0.70 -5.59 2.73
C VAL A 67 -1.46 -6.28 3.84
N LYS A 68 -1.48 -5.66 5.00
CA LYS A 68 -2.22 -6.15 6.16
C LYS A 68 -3.54 -5.40 6.29
N GLY A 69 -4.63 -6.11 6.53
CA GLY A 69 -5.90 -5.48 6.86
C GLY A 69 -6.59 -4.76 5.71
N LEU A 70 -6.34 -5.17 4.47
CA LEU A 70 -7.04 -4.60 3.33
C LEU A 70 -8.53 -4.90 3.45
N SER A 71 -9.39 -3.86 3.39
CA SER A 71 -10.83 -4.05 3.56
C SER A 71 -11.41 -4.87 2.40
N PRO A 72 -12.52 -5.61 2.65
CA PRO A 72 -13.18 -6.35 1.56
C PRO A 72 -13.58 -5.47 0.39
N ARG A 73 -14.06 -4.25 0.65
CA ARG A 73 -14.44 -3.31 -0.42
C ARG A 73 -13.26 -2.92 -1.30
N LEU A 74 -12.12 -2.63 -0.68
CA LEU A 74 -10.94 -2.25 -1.44
C LEU A 74 -10.36 -3.46 -2.20
N ARG A 75 -10.46 -4.65 -1.61
CA ARG A 75 -10.05 -5.88 -2.29
C ARG A 75 -10.96 -6.17 -3.49
N GLU A 76 -12.26 -5.94 -3.35
CA GLU A 76 -13.18 -6.09 -4.48
C GLU A 76 -12.83 -5.13 -5.60
N LEU A 77 -12.50 -3.88 -5.25
CA LEU A 77 -12.10 -2.89 -6.25
C LEU A 77 -10.81 -3.32 -6.95
N ALA A 78 -9.84 -3.85 -6.21
CA ALA A 78 -8.60 -4.37 -6.79
C ALA A 78 -8.88 -5.54 -7.74
N THR A 79 -9.81 -6.41 -7.38
CA THR A 79 -10.22 -7.53 -8.22
C THR A 79 -10.85 -7.03 -9.52
N LEU A 80 -11.71 -6.01 -9.41
CA LEU A 80 -12.36 -5.41 -10.57
C LEU A 80 -11.34 -4.86 -11.56
N TYR A 81 -10.25 -4.25 -11.06
CA TYR A 81 -9.18 -3.75 -11.92
C TYR A 81 -8.16 -4.82 -12.31
N GLY A 82 -8.33 -6.05 -11.85
CA GLY A 82 -7.43 -7.14 -12.21
C GLY A 82 -6.07 -7.09 -11.52
N ILE A 83 -5.95 -6.39 -10.39
CA ILE A 83 -4.67 -6.19 -9.72
C ILE A 83 -4.60 -6.80 -8.31
N ALA A 84 -5.63 -7.54 -7.90
CA ALA A 84 -5.65 -8.12 -6.55
C ALA A 84 -4.43 -9.00 -6.28
N GLY A 85 -3.94 -9.72 -7.29
CA GLY A 85 -2.75 -10.56 -7.14
C GLY A 85 -1.46 -9.80 -6.91
N LEU A 86 -1.45 -8.49 -7.18
CA LEU A 86 -0.29 -7.64 -6.91
C LEU A 86 -0.27 -7.09 -5.48
N LEU A 87 -1.32 -7.35 -4.71
CA LEU A 87 -1.48 -6.88 -3.34
C LEU A 87 -1.64 -8.08 -2.39
N PRO A 88 -0.61 -8.93 -2.24
CA PRO A 88 -0.73 -10.13 -1.42
C PRO A 88 -0.98 -9.77 0.05
N ALA A 89 -1.79 -10.58 0.72
CA ALA A 89 -2.10 -10.38 2.12
C ALA A 89 -0.88 -10.69 2.98
N ALA A 90 -0.64 -9.87 3.99
CA ALA A 90 0.41 -10.14 4.97
C ALA A 90 -0.03 -11.28 5.88
N PRO A 91 0.90 -12.15 6.29
CA PRO A 91 0.61 -13.23 7.21
C PRO A 91 0.20 -12.73 8.61
#